data_6d028aab1bc491208f134e87b7cbd00c
#
_entry.id   6d028aab1bc491208f134e87b7cbd00c
#
_cell.length_a   1.000
_cell.length_b   1.000
_cell.length_c   1.000
_cell.angle_alpha   90.00
_cell.angle_beta   90.00
_cell.angle_gamma   90.00
#
_symmetry.space_group_name_H-M   'P 1'
#
loop_
_entity.id
_entity.type
_entity.pdbx_description
1 polymer ?
#
loop_
_entity_poly.entity_id
_entity_poly.type
_entity_poly.pdbx_seq_one_letter_code
_entity_poly.pdbx_strand_id
1 'polypeptide(L)'
;MKKLLLTSLVALGLSISANAADKSKTIIVGATPIPHAEILEVVKPILAKDGYTLEIKEFNDYTTPNLATEDGDLDANFFQHLPYLDEFNKNKGTHLIKTVGVHLEPMGVYSKKIKDIKDLKDGSTVSIPNDPTNESRALDILANAGLIKLNDNPLKTPLDIVDNPKKLKFEEIETAQVPRTLDDVTIAVINTNYALNANLNPVKDALVLESKNSPYVNYVVVKSGNENSPKIKALDKAINSSEVKKFIEIKYNGAILPAF
;
A
#
# COMPACT_ATOMS: atom_id res chain seq x y z
N MET A 1 36.40 61.50 -47.47
CA MET A 1 36.36 60.02 -47.66
C MET A 1 36.49 59.40 -46.31
N LYS A 2 35.33 59.02 -45.67
CA LYS A 2 35.31 58.35 -44.37
C LYS A 2 34.87 56.93 -44.62
N LYS A 3 35.74 55.93 -44.35
CA LYS A 3 35.44 54.50 -44.43
C LYS A 3 34.74 54.11 -43.14
N LEU A 4 33.50 53.59 -43.29
CA LEU A 4 32.77 52.95 -42.24
C LEU A 4 33.21 51.45 -42.17
N LEU A 5 33.76 51.05 -41.05
CA LEU A 5 33.98 49.61 -40.75
C LEU A 5 32.69 49.07 -40.09
N LEU A 6 32.07 48.08 -40.75
CA LEU A 6 30.98 47.29 -40.17
C LEU A 6 31.60 46.10 -39.44
N THR A 7 31.50 46.08 -38.11
CA THR A 7 31.85 44.93 -37.28
C THR A 7 30.59 44.09 -37.09
N SER A 8 30.59 42.91 -37.70
CA SER A 8 29.52 41.89 -37.55
C SER A 8 29.74 41.15 -36.21
N LEU A 9 28.82 41.34 -35.28
CA LEU A 9 28.76 40.58 -34.03
C LEU A 9 28.03 39.29 -34.33
N VAL A 10 28.76 38.16 -34.37
CA VAL A 10 28.14 36.81 -34.43
C VAL A 10 27.77 36.41 -33.01
N ALA A 11 26.47 36.52 -32.67
CA ALA A 11 25.95 35.99 -31.42
C ALA A 11 25.81 34.47 -31.53
N LEU A 12 26.71 33.74 -30.87
CA LEU A 12 26.63 32.30 -30.69
C LEU A 12 25.51 32.01 -29.65
N GLY A 13 24.33 31.74 -30.14
CA GLY A 13 23.20 31.27 -29.29
C GLY A 13 23.47 29.86 -28.78
N LEU A 14 23.95 29.71 -27.55
CA LEU A 14 23.87 28.42 -26.83
C LEU A 14 22.39 28.11 -26.55
N SER A 15 21.84 27.27 -27.39
CA SER A 15 20.53 26.63 -27.12
C SER A 15 20.72 25.63 -25.97
N ILE A 16 20.44 26.04 -24.76
CA ILE A 16 20.25 25.12 -23.63
C ILE A 16 18.92 24.40 -23.91
N SER A 17 19.00 23.23 -24.58
CA SER A 17 17.88 22.31 -24.63
C SER A 17 17.66 21.78 -23.20
N ALA A 18 16.78 22.42 -22.45
CA ALA A 18 16.20 21.80 -21.26
C ALA A 18 15.50 20.52 -21.76
N ASN A 19 16.06 19.36 -21.43
CA ASN A 19 15.39 18.08 -21.62
C ASN A 19 14.11 18.13 -20.75
N ALA A 20 13.00 18.58 -21.34
CA ALA A 20 11.69 18.28 -20.80
C ALA A 20 11.59 16.75 -20.81
N ALA A 21 11.52 16.13 -19.63
CA ALA A 21 11.34 14.69 -19.52
C ALA A 21 10.17 14.28 -20.43
N ASP A 22 10.43 13.34 -21.32
CA ASP A 22 9.41 12.86 -22.25
C ASP A 22 8.31 12.18 -21.43
N LYS A 23 7.17 12.86 -21.29
CA LYS A 23 6.02 12.38 -20.50
C LYS A 23 5.53 11.01 -20.95
N SER A 24 5.78 10.62 -22.22
CA SER A 24 5.44 9.30 -22.72
C SER A 24 6.33 8.19 -22.13
N LYS A 25 7.50 8.55 -21.60
CA LYS A 25 8.49 7.65 -20.98
C LYS A 25 8.54 7.76 -19.46
N THR A 26 7.84 8.71 -18.86
CA THR A 26 7.73 8.84 -17.41
C THR A 26 6.51 8.07 -16.91
N ILE A 27 6.71 7.28 -15.86
CA ILE A 27 5.66 6.54 -15.14
C ILE A 27 5.60 7.11 -13.73
N ILE A 28 4.47 7.68 -13.35
CA ILE A 28 4.26 8.26 -12.03
C ILE A 28 3.41 7.30 -11.21
N VAL A 29 3.97 6.75 -10.12
CA VAL A 29 3.28 5.77 -9.27
C VAL A 29 3.13 6.29 -7.85
N GLY A 30 1.89 6.31 -7.35
CA GLY A 30 1.60 6.58 -5.95
C GLY A 30 1.74 5.31 -5.10
N ALA A 31 2.43 5.40 -3.97
CA ALA A 31 2.66 4.25 -3.09
C ALA A 31 2.72 4.66 -1.62
N THR A 32 2.44 3.72 -0.71
CA THR A 32 2.83 3.91 0.70
C THR A 32 4.32 3.61 0.89
N PRO A 33 4.99 4.21 1.90
CA PRO A 33 6.46 4.12 2.02
C PRO A 33 6.99 2.67 2.07
N ILE A 34 6.51 1.87 3.03
CA ILE A 34 6.96 0.48 3.26
C ILE A 34 5.74 -0.45 3.13
N PRO A 35 5.80 -1.51 2.36
CA PRO A 35 6.92 -1.98 1.51
C PRO A 35 6.88 -1.40 0.10
N HIS A 36 5.83 -0.70 -0.29
CA HIS A 36 5.45 -0.41 -1.66
C HIS A 36 6.47 0.49 -2.38
N ALA A 37 6.82 1.65 -1.80
CA ALA A 37 7.83 2.52 -2.40
C ALA A 37 9.22 1.85 -2.42
N GLU A 38 9.58 1.07 -1.39
CA GLU A 38 10.83 0.31 -1.37
C GLU A 38 10.92 -0.73 -2.49
N ILE A 39 9.80 -1.42 -2.80
CA ILE A 39 9.71 -2.34 -3.93
C ILE A 39 9.87 -1.56 -5.26
N LEU A 40 9.20 -0.41 -5.39
CA LEU A 40 9.31 0.43 -6.58
C LEU A 40 10.72 0.99 -6.79
N GLU A 41 11.50 1.22 -5.73
CA GLU A 41 12.91 1.62 -5.86
C GLU A 41 13.76 0.52 -6.54
N VAL A 42 13.43 -0.77 -6.33
CA VAL A 42 14.07 -1.88 -7.05
C VAL A 42 13.62 -1.93 -8.52
N VAL A 43 12.39 -1.50 -8.81
CA VAL A 43 11.83 -1.46 -10.17
C VAL A 43 12.46 -0.34 -11.02
N LYS A 44 12.86 0.78 -10.42
CA LYS A 44 13.48 1.92 -11.14
C LYS A 44 14.60 1.53 -12.12
N PRO A 45 15.67 0.86 -11.69
CA PRO A 45 16.77 0.49 -12.60
C PRO A 45 16.35 -0.54 -13.65
N ILE A 46 15.30 -1.34 -13.41
CA ILE A 46 14.77 -2.30 -14.37
C ILE A 46 14.07 -1.53 -15.50
N LEU A 47 13.18 -0.61 -15.16
CA LEU A 47 12.49 0.26 -16.13
C LEU A 47 13.43 1.16 -16.91
N ALA A 48 14.50 1.66 -16.27
CA ALA A 48 15.49 2.50 -16.93
C ALA A 48 16.20 1.79 -18.10
N LYS A 49 16.41 0.46 -18.01
CA LYS A 49 16.98 -0.35 -19.11
C LYS A 49 16.06 -0.38 -20.33
N ASP A 50 14.74 -0.28 -20.13
CA ASP A 50 13.71 -0.24 -21.16
C ASP A 50 13.38 1.20 -21.61
N GLY A 51 14.15 2.19 -21.13
CA GLY A 51 14.02 3.61 -21.49
C GLY A 51 12.88 4.34 -20.79
N TYR A 52 12.37 3.82 -19.66
CA TYR A 52 11.37 4.47 -18.85
C TYR A 52 11.99 5.10 -17.59
N THR A 53 11.41 6.22 -17.15
CA THR A 53 11.72 6.86 -15.87
C THR A 53 10.58 6.61 -14.89
N LEU A 54 10.84 6.05 -13.71
CA LEU A 54 9.86 5.85 -12.66
C LEU A 54 9.95 6.98 -11.62
N GLU A 55 8.86 7.73 -11.47
CA GLU A 55 8.65 8.70 -10.40
C GLU A 55 7.75 8.09 -9.33
N ILE A 56 8.20 8.04 -8.08
CA ILE A 56 7.44 7.52 -6.95
C ILE A 56 6.93 8.70 -6.12
N LYS A 57 5.60 8.74 -5.90
CA LYS A 57 4.97 9.69 -4.98
C LYS A 57 4.48 8.93 -3.74
N GLU A 58 5.02 9.28 -2.58
CA GLU A 58 4.66 8.61 -1.34
C GLU A 58 3.43 9.25 -0.70
N PHE A 59 2.54 8.39 -0.18
CA PHE A 59 1.31 8.76 0.52
C PHE A 59 1.24 8.01 1.85
N ASN A 60 0.68 8.67 2.88
CA ASN A 60 0.54 8.08 4.22
C ASN A 60 -0.90 7.67 4.54
N ASP A 61 -1.79 7.68 3.55
CA ASP A 61 -3.20 7.27 3.64
C ASP A 61 -3.59 6.39 2.45
N TYR A 62 -4.79 5.78 2.51
CA TYR A 62 -5.29 4.89 1.47
C TYR A 62 -6.32 5.55 0.52
N THR A 63 -6.72 6.79 0.79
CA THR A 63 -7.72 7.51 -0.01
C THR A 63 -7.08 8.31 -1.14
N THR A 64 -6.08 9.11 -0.81
CA THR A 64 -5.47 10.07 -1.73
C THR A 64 -4.86 9.42 -2.97
N PRO A 65 -4.10 8.28 -2.89
CA PRO A 65 -3.52 7.69 -4.09
C PRO A 65 -4.57 7.17 -5.08
N ASN A 66 -5.75 6.70 -4.62
CA ASN A 66 -6.82 6.30 -5.51
C ASN A 66 -7.46 7.50 -6.22
N LEU A 67 -7.74 8.59 -5.50
CA LEU A 67 -8.28 9.81 -6.10
C LEU A 67 -7.30 10.40 -7.14
N ALA A 68 -6.02 10.51 -6.79
CA ALA A 68 -4.99 11.02 -7.71
C ALA A 68 -4.81 10.13 -8.96
N THR A 69 -5.04 8.81 -8.85
CA THR A 69 -5.04 7.90 -10.01
C THR A 69 -6.29 8.10 -10.88
N GLU A 70 -7.47 8.25 -10.25
CA GLU A 70 -8.72 8.54 -10.99
C GLU A 70 -8.65 9.87 -11.73
N ASP A 71 -8.06 10.90 -11.11
CA ASP A 71 -7.91 12.24 -11.70
C ASP A 71 -6.81 12.29 -12.78
N GLY A 72 -5.94 11.27 -12.87
CA GLY A 72 -4.86 11.20 -13.86
C GLY A 72 -3.57 11.91 -13.43
N ASP A 73 -3.44 12.30 -12.18
CA ASP A 73 -2.22 12.86 -11.59
C ASP A 73 -1.16 11.79 -11.34
N LEU A 74 -1.59 10.52 -11.27
CA LEU A 74 -0.77 9.32 -11.23
C LEU A 74 -1.13 8.41 -12.40
N ASP A 75 -0.13 7.75 -12.96
CA ASP A 75 -0.34 6.70 -13.96
C ASP A 75 -0.84 5.39 -13.34
N ALA A 76 -0.40 5.13 -12.10
CA ALA A 76 -0.79 3.98 -11.31
C ALA A 76 -0.66 4.28 -9.81
N ASN A 77 -1.26 3.44 -8.98
CA ASN A 77 -0.90 3.34 -7.57
C ASN A 77 -0.58 1.90 -7.18
N PHE A 78 0.14 1.77 -6.06
CA PHE A 78 0.55 0.50 -5.52
C PHE A 78 0.56 0.60 -3.99
N PHE A 79 -0.51 0.13 -3.33
CA PHE A 79 -0.67 0.19 -1.87
C PHE A 79 -1.81 -0.70 -1.35
N GLN A 80 -2.64 -1.29 -2.22
CA GLN A 80 -3.96 -1.81 -1.86
C GLN A 80 -4.21 -3.23 -2.36
N HIS A 81 -5.09 -3.94 -1.66
CA HIS A 81 -5.64 -5.22 -2.05
C HIS A 81 -7.00 -5.08 -2.76
N LEU A 82 -7.41 -6.13 -3.48
CA LEU A 82 -8.62 -6.09 -4.31
C LEU A 82 -9.92 -5.75 -3.53
N PRO A 83 -10.21 -6.34 -2.36
CA PRO A 83 -11.43 -5.97 -1.62
C PRO A 83 -11.50 -4.48 -1.28
N TYR A 84 -10.37 -3.84 -0.95
CA TYR A 84 -10.32 -2.40 -0.70
C TYR A 84 -10.64 -1.61 -1.98
N LEU A 85 -10.01 -1.97 -3.10
CA LEU A 85 -10.25 -1.33 -4.40
C LEU A 85 -11.72 -1.38 -4.81
N ASP A 86 -12.33 -2.57 -4.70
CA ASP A 86 -13.72 -2.78 -5.11
C ASP A 86 -14.69 -1.92 -4.27
N GLU A 87 -14.50 -1.90 -2.93
CA GLU A 87 -15.32 -1.08 -2.04
C GLU A 87 -15.06 0.41 -2.21
N PHE A 88 -13.80 0.81 -2.48
CA PHE A 88 -13.46 2.20 -2.79
C PHE A 88 -14.17 2.68 -4.06
N ASN A 89 -14.09 1.90 -5.15
CA ASN A 89 -14.77 2.22 -6.41
C ASN A 89 -16.27 2.39 -6.20
N LYS A 90 -16.90 1.46 -5.47
CA LYS A 90 -18.33 1.49 -5.18
C LYS A 90 -18.72 2.74 -4.39
N ASN A 91 -17.95 3.09 -3.37
CA ASN A 91 -18.30 4.19 -2.46
C ASN A 91 -17.95 5.58 -3.01
N LYS A 92 -16.90 5.67 -3.84
CA LYS A 92 -16.41 6.94 -4.39
C LYS A 92 -16.80 7.16 -5.85
N GLY A 93 -17.36 6.14 -6.52
CA GLY A 93 -17.73 6.21 -7.93
C GLY A 93 -16.51 6.30 -8.85
N THR A 94 -15.37 5.74 -8.42
CA THR A 94 -14.15 5.70 -9.22
C THR A 94 -14.13 4.48 -10.15
N HIS A 95 -13.26 4.51 -11.18
CA HIS A 95 -13.18 3.51 -12.23
C HIS A 95 -11.78 2.89 -12.30
N LEU A 96 -11.25 2.53 -11.13
CA LEU A 96 -9.91 1.98 -11.01
C LEU A 96 -9.95 0.46 -11.19
N ILE A 97 -8.91 -0.08 -11.83
CA ILE A 97 -8.77 -1.53 -12.03
C ILE A 97 -7.37 -2.01 -11.67
N LYS A 98 -7.29 -3.23 -11.19
CA LYS A 98 -6.00 -3.90 -10.94
C LYS A 98 -5.36 -4.35 -12.25
N THR A 99 -4.02 -4.38 -12.28
CA THR A 99 -3.24 -5.03 -13.33
C THR A 99 -2.60 -6.32 -12.80
N VAL A 100 -1.47 -6.26 -12.12
CA VAL A 100 -0.75 -7.43 -11.60
C VAL A 100 -0.72 -7.48 -10.08
N GLY A 101 -0.82 -8.70 -9.53
CA GLY A 101 -0.58 -8.96 -8.11
C GLY A 101 0.93 -8.98 -7.84
N VAL A 102 1.34 -8.41 -6.71
CA VAL A 102 2.76 -8.27 -6.38
C VAL A 102 3.13 -9.00 -5.10
N HIS A 103 2.42 -8.76 -4.01
CA HIS A 103 2.76 -9.37 -2.72
C HIS A 103 1.54 -9.47 -1.79
N LEU A 104 1.70 -10.28 -0.75
CA LEU A 104 0.75 -10.44 0.34
C LEU A 104 1.36 -9.88 1.63
N GLU A 105 0.54 -9.15 2.39
CA GLU A 105 0.86 -8.60 3.70
C GLU A 105 -0.07 -9.21 4.76
N PRO A 106 0.34 -10.27 5.46
CA PRO A 106 -0.46 -10.82 6.56
C PRO A 106 -0.68 -9.78 7.66
N MET A 107 -1.93 -9.42 7.95
CA MET A 107 -2.28 -8.48 9.01
C MET A 107 -2.02 -9.09 10.38
N GLY A 108 -1.61 -8.31 11.37
CA GLY A 108 -1.24 -8.80 12.69
C GLY A 108 -1.95 -8.14 13.86
N VAL A 109 -2.04 -8.86 14.98
CA VAL A 109 -2.48 -8.36 16.28
C VAL A 109 -1.25 -8.09 17.13
N TYR A 110 -1.13 -6.87 17.64
CA TYR A 110 0.04 -6.42 18.40
C TYR A 110 -0.34 -5.91 19.78
N SER A 111 0.62 -5.90 20.70
CA SER A 111 0.47 -5.34 22.04
C SER A 111 1.80 -4.83 22.60
N LYS A 112 1.72 -3.77 23.39
CA LYS A 112 2.79 -3.36 24.30
C LYS A 112 2.52 -3.80 25.76
N LYS A 113 1.31 -4.29 26.06
CA LYS A 113 0.86 -4.57 27.43
C LYS A 113 0.87 -6.07 27.78
N ILE A 114 0.70 -6.95 26.79
CA ILE A 114 0.71 -8.41 26.96
C ILE A 114 1.68 -9.04 25.97
N LYS A 115 2.15 -10.25 26.26
CA LYS A 115 3.08 -11.01 25.42
C LYS A 115 2.49 -12.27 24.80
N ASP A 116 1.35 -12.72 25.29
CA ASP A 116 0.58 -13.83 24.74
C ASP A 116 -0.89 -13.39 24.66
N ILE A 117 -1.56 -13.73 23.58
CA ILE A 117 -2.98 -13.42 23.38
C ILE A 117 -3.86 -14.06 24.45
N LYS A 118 -3.41 -15.14 25.11
CA LYS A 118 -4.08 -15.80 26.22
C LYS A 118 -4.13 -14.95 27.48
N ASP A 119 -3.22 -13.98 27.62
CA ASP A 119 -3.18 -13.05 28.75
C ASP A 119 -4.24 -11.94 28.65
N LEU A 120 -5.02 -11.92 27.56
CA LEU A 120 -6.07 -10.94 27.33
C LEU A 120 -7.17 -11.07 28.39
N LYS A 121 -7.41 -10.01 29.14
CA LYS A 121 -8.37 -9.96 30.25
C LYS A 121 -9.75 -9.51 29.77
N ASP A 122 -10.77 -9.82 30.57
CA ASP A 122 -12.11 -9.31 30.35
C ASP A 122 -12.13 -7.77 30.38
N GLY A 123 -12.88 -7.19 29.44
CA GLY A 123 -13.00 -5.75 29.28
C GLY A 123 -11.80 -5.07 28.63
N SER A 124 -10.83 -5.84 28.10
CA SER A 124 -9.69 -5.30 27.36
C SER A 124 -10.14 -4.47 26.15
N THR A 125 -9.37 -3.40 25.85
CA THR A 125 -9.58 -2.52 24.71
C THR A 125 -8.84 -3.05 23.48
N VAL A 126 -9.48 -2.94 22.30
CA VAL A 126 -8.99 -3.41 21.01
C VAL A 126 -9.15 -2.30 19.97
N SER A 127 -8.07 -1.77 19.43
CA SER A 127 -8.16 -0.86 18.27
C SER A 127 -8.09 -1.63 16.97
N ILE A 128 -8.94 -1.25 16.03
CA ILE A 128 -9.06 -1.83 14.68
C ILE A 128 -9.16 -0.71 13.64
N PRO A 129 -8.81 -0.97 12.35
CA PRO A 129 -9.09 -0.05 11.26
C PRO A 129 -10.58 0.30 11.17
N ASN A 130 -10.89 1.51 10.69
CA ASN A 130 -12.27 1.97 10.48
C ASN A 130 -12.72 1.98 9.01
N ASP A 131 -11.86 1.57 8.07
CA ASP A 131 -12.31 1.37 6.70
C ASP A 131 -13.00 0.01 6.57
N PRO A 132 -14.12 -0.09 5.80
CA PRO A 132 -15.01 -1.25 5.85
C PRO A 132 -14.32 -2.59 5.62
N THR A 133 -13.34 -2.64 4.73
CA THR A 133 -12.70 -3.91 4.36
C THR A 133 -11.61 -4.34 5.34
N ASN A 134 -10.78 -3.41 5.84
CA ASN A 134 -9.76 -3.74 6.84
C ASN A 134 -10.37 -3.90 8.23
N GLU A 135 -11.46 -3.20 8.56
CA GLU A 135 -12.24 -3.42 9.78
C GLU A 135 -12.79 -4.85 9.81
N SER A 136 -13.50 -5.26 8.74
CA SER A 136 -14.02 -6.62 8.62
C SER A 136 -12.91 -7.67 8.69
N ARG A 137 -11.79 -7.44 8.01
CA ARG A 137 -10.61 -8.31 8.04
C ARG A 137 -10.03 -8.43 9.46
N ALA A 138 -9.93 -7.33 10.20
CA ALA A 138 -9.44 -7.32 11.57
C ALA A 138 -10.34 -8.14 12.49
N LEU A 139 -11.66 -8.00 12.35
CA LEU A 139 -12.63 -8.79 13.12
C LEU A 139 -12.56 -10.28 12.77
N ASP A 140 -12.39 -10.63 11.49
CA ASP A 140 -12.20 -12.03 11.06
C ASP A 140 -10.94 -12.64 11.67
N ILE A 141 -9.84 -11.89 11.77
CA ILE A 141 -8.60 -12.36 12.42
C ILE A 141 -8.85 -12.65 13.91
N LEU A 142 -9.57 -11.78 14.61
CA LEU A 142 -9.91 -11.97 16.03
C LEU A 142 -10.87 -13.15 16.22
N ALA A 143 -11.81 -13.34 15.30
CA ALA A 143 -12.72 -14.48 15.33
C ALA A 143 -11.98 -15.81 15.06
N ASN A 144 -11.07 -15.83 14.09
CA ASN A 144 -10.21 -16.99 13.80
C ASN A 144 -9.26 -17.32 14.96
N ALA A 145 -8.89 -16.33 15.76
CA ALA A 145 -8.14 -16.52 17.00
C ALA A 145 -9.03 -17.00 18.18
N GLY A 146 -10.34 -17.17 17.99
CA GLY A 146 -11.28 -17.62 19.00
C GLY A 146 -11.64 -16.59 20.06
N LEU A 147 -11.38 -15.30 19.82
CA LEU A 147 -11.64 -14.23 20.76
C LEU A 147 -13.08 -13.71 20.73
N ILE A 148 -13.72 -13.78 19.56
CA ILE A 148 -15.11 -13.37 19.30
C ILE A 148 -15.76 -14.33 18.31
N LYS A 149 -17.11 -14.26 18.17
CA LYS A 149 -17.82 -14.85 17.03
C LYS A 149 -18.58 -13.77 16.28
N LEU A 150 -18.65 -13.91 14.98
CA LEU A 150 -19.28 -12.97 14.07
C LEU A 150 -20.48 -13.61 13.36
N ASN A 151 -21.42 -12.80 12.92
CA ASN A 151 -22.45 -13.22 11.98
C ASN A 151 -21.87 -13.36 10.54
N ASP A 152 -22.74 -13.71 9.57
CA ASP A 152 -22.35 -13.98 8.18
C ASP A 152 -22.38 -12.74 7.26
N ASN A 153 -22.40 -11.51 7.82
CA ASN A 153 -22.33 -10.31 6.99
C ASN A 153 -21.03 -10.27 6.18
N PRO A 154 -21.06 -9.86 4.91
CA PRO A 154 -19.86 -9.84 4.06
C PRO A 154 -18.82 -8.79 4.49
N LEU A 155 -19.27 -7.65 5.00
CA LEU A 155 -18.42 -6.62 5.64
C LEU A 155 -18.92 -6.45 7.08
N LYS A 156 -18.07 -6.79 8.01
CA LYS A 156 -18.39 -6.86 9.43
C LYS A 156 -17.90 -5.62 10.17
N THR A 157 -18.69 -5.17 11.13
CA THR A 157 -18.39 -4.13 12.11
C THR A 157 -18.48 -4.73 13.53
N PRO A 158 -18.10 -4.03 14.59
CA PRO A 158 -18.31 -4.50 15.95
C PRO A 158 -19.78 -4.83 16.30
N LEU A 159 -20.76 -4.29 15.55
CA LEU A 159 -22.18 -4.63 15.68
C LEU A 159 -22.53 -6.04 15.21
N ASP A 160 -21.66 -6.65 14.43
CA ASP A 160 -21.81 -8.00 13.90
C ASP A 160 -21.24 -9.09 14.82
N ILE A 161 -20.73 -8.71 15.98
CA ILE A 161 -20.23 -9.64 17.00
C ILE A 161 -21.42 -10.27 17.72
N VAL A 162 -21.58 -11.58 17.58
CA VAL A 162 -22.66 -12.35 18.20
C VAL A 162 -22.23 -13.03 19.50
N ASP A 163 -20.93 -13.19 19.74
CA ASP A 163 -20.38 -13.73 20.99
C ASP A 163 -19.06 -13.01 21.31
N ASN A 164 -18.98 -12.45 22.53
CA ASN A 164 -17.82 -11.72 23.03
C ASN A 164 -17.55 -12.13 24.48
N PRO A 165 -17.01 -13.32 24.72
CA PRO A 165 -16.89 -13.90 26.05
C PRO A 165 -15.99 -13.09 26.98
N LYS A 166 -15.01 -12.39 26.45
CA LYS A 166 -14.09 -11.51 27.21
C LYS A 166 -14.58 -10.06 27.30
N LYS A 167 -15.79 -9.75 26.81
CA LYS A 167 -16.35 -8.37 26.82
C LYS A 167 -15.37 -7.33 26.29
N LEU A 168 -14.69 -7.66 25.19
CA LEU A 168 -13.73 -6.77 24.53
C LEU A 168 -14.42 -5.49 24.08
N LYS A 169 -13.72 -4.36 24.22
CA LYS A 169 -14.20 -3.04 23.81
C LYS A 169 -13.44 -2.61 22.57
N PHE A 170 -14.17 -2.34 21.50
CA PHE A 170 -13.60 -1.99 20.19
C PHE A 170 -13.51 -0.48 20.03
N GLU A 171 -12.38 -0.02 19.47
CA GLU A 171 -12.13 1.35 19.06
C GLU A 171 -11.77 1.34 17.55
N GLU A 172 -12.68 1.89 16.75
CA GLU A 172 -12.55 2.01 15.29
C GLU A 172 -11.72 3.26 14.98
N ILE A 173 -10.51 3.06 14.47
CA ILE A 173 -9.50 4.10 14.31
C ILE A 173 -9.12 4.20 12.82
N GLU A 174 -8.88 5.43 12.33
CA GLU A 174 -8.32 5.63 11.00
C GLU A 174 -7.05 4.77 10.86
N THR A 175 -6.98 3.98 9.77
CA THR A 175 -6.04 2.84 9.63
C THR A 175 -4.58 3.25 9.85
N ALA A 176 -4.16 4.42 9.35
CA ALA A 176 -2.80 4.93 9.53
C ALA A 176 -2.48 5.33 11.00
N GLN A 177 -3.52 5.54 11.83
CA GLN A 177 -3.35 5.95 13.23
C GLN A 177 -3.37 4.76 14.20
N VAL A 178 -3.84 3.58 13.77
CA VAL A 178 -3.95 2.39 14.64
C VAL A 178 -2.63 2.06 15.37
N PRO A 179 -1.43 2.10 14.75
CA PRO A 179 -0.19 1.81 15.48
C PRO A 179 0.08 2.75 16.66
N ARG A 180 -0.42 3.98 16.62
CA ARG A 180 -0.22 4.99 17.68
C ARG A 180 -1.04 4.70 18.93
N THR A 181 -2.09 3.89 18.82
CA THR A 181 -2.95 3.53 19.96
C THR A 181 -2.35 2.46 20.86
N LEU A 182 -1.22 1.82 20.49
CA LEU A 182 -0.62 0.71 21.22
C LEU A 182 -0.25 1.01 22.68
N ASP A 183 -0.03 2.27 23.02
CA ASP A 183 0.23 2.67 24.41
C ASP A 183 -1.08 2.75 25.25
N ASP A 184 -2.20 3.02 24.59
CA ASP A 184 -3.50 3.26 25.23
C ASP A 184 -4.36 1.99 25.30
N VAL A 185 -4.39 1.18 24.23
CA VAL A 185 -5.21 -0.04 24.15
C VAL A 185 -4.48 -1.28 24.68
N THR A 186 -5.22 -2.37 24.88
CA THR A 186 -4.61 -3.66 25.26
C THR A 186 -4.00 -4.36 24.07
N ILE A 187 -4.70 -4.41 22.95
CA ILE A 187 -4.23 -4.94 21.67
C ILE A 187 -4.68 -4.04 20.52
N ALA A 188 -3.94 -4.05 19.43
CA ALA A 188 -4.29 -3.37 18.18
C ALA A 188 -4.15 -4.32 16.98
N VAL A 189 -5.10 -4.31 16.06
CA VAL A 189 -5.01 -5.05 14.79
C VAL A 189 -4.52 -4.10 13.72
N ILE A 190 -3.31 -4.35 13.20
CA ILE A 190 -2.58 -3.38 12.39
C ILE A 190 -2.24 -3.97 11.03
N ASN A 191 -2.53 -3.22 9.96
CA ASN A 191 -2.05 -3.53 8.60
C ASN A 191 -0.53 -3.55 8.55
N THR A 192 0.04 -4.52 7.86
CA THR A 192 1.49 -4.80 7.92
C THR A 192 2.36 -3.65 7.45
N ASN A 193 1.96 -2.91 6.41
CA ASN A 193 2.69 -1.72 5.99
C ASN A 193 2.80 -0.66 7.11
N TYR A 194 1.73 -0.42 7.86
CA TYR A 194 1.73 0.51 9.00
C TYR A 194 2.47 -0.07 10.22
N ALA A 195 2.40 -1.38 10.42
CA ALA A 195 3.20 -2.05 11.45
C ALA A 195 4.71 -1.88 11.18
N LEU A 196 5.15 -2.11 9.95
CA LEU A 196 6.54 -1.92 9.53
C LEU A 196 6.99 -0.46 9.67
N ASN A 197 6.15 0.51 9.28
CA ASN A 197 6.42 1.94 9.48
C ASN A 197 6.56 2.31 10.97
N ALA A 198 5.88 1.58 11.85
CA ALA A 198 5.99 1.73 13.31
C ALA A 198 7.12 0.87 13.92
N ASN A 199 8.03 0.30 13.10
CA ASN A 199 9.11 -0.59 13.50
C ASN A 199 8.64 -1.89 14.18
N LEU A 200 7.43 -2.36 13.90
CA LEU A 200 6.93 -3.66 14.33
C LEU A 200 7.18 -4.69 13.23
N ASN A 201 7.74 -5.83 13.61
CA ASN A 201 7.95 -6.95 12.68
C ASN A 201 6.81 -7.97 12.82
N PRO A 202 5.98 -8.19 11.78
CA PRO A 202 4.82 -9.08 11.87
C PRO A 202 5.17 -10.50 12.34
N VAL A 203 6.31 -11.04 11.91
CA VAL A 203 6.73 -12.40 12.26
C VAL A 203 7.21 -12.53 13.70
N LYS A 204 7.79 -11.45 14.27
CA LYS A 204 8.41 -11.46 15.60
C LYS A 204 7.52 -10.90 16.68
N ASP A 205 6.76 -9.85 16.36
CA ASP A 205 6.10 -8.99 17.34
C ASP A 205 4.58 -9.20 17.38
N ALA A 206 3.98 -9.84 16.34
CA ALA A 206 2.55 -10.11 16.36
C ALA A 206 2.20 -11.25 17.33
N LEU A 207 1.18 -11.03 18.16
CA LEU A 207 0.60 -12.05 19.03
C LEU A 207 -0.25 -13.06 18.23
N VAL A 208 -0.89 -12.56 17.16
CA VAL A 208 -1.63 -13.35 16.16
C VAL A 208 -1.27 -12.79 14.80
N LEU A 209 -0.97 -13.65 13.85
CA LEU A 209 -0.71 -13.27 12.47
C LEU A 209 -1.72 -13.95 11.55
N GLU A 210 -2.25 -13.20 10.59
CA GLU A 210 -3.14 -13.71 9.56
C GLU A 210 -2.50 -14.85 8.76
N SER A 211 -3.35 -15.75 8.24
CA SER A 211 -2.91 -16.85 7.38
C SER A 211 -2.24 -16.35 6.09
N LYS A 212 -1.18 -17.05 5.67
CA LYS A 212 -0.50 -16.80 4.38
C LYS A 212 -1.37 -17.14 3.15
N ASN A 213 -2.50 -17.84 3.34
CA ASN A 213 -3.47 -18.15 2.29
C ASN A 213 -4.61 -17.12 2.23
N SER A 214 -4.32 -15.89 2.58
CA SER A 214 -5.26 -14.78 2.59
C SER A 214 -5.53 -14.24 1.17
N PRO A 215 -6.74 -13.75 0.87
CA PRO A 215 -7.08 -13.19 -0.45
C PRO A 215 -6.57 -11.75 -0.65
N TYR A 216 -5.91 -11.16 0.33
CA TYR A 216 -5.55 -9.75 0.37
C TYR A 216 -4.20 -9.45 -0.31
N VAL A 217 -3.99 -10.01 -1.53
CA VAL A 217 -2.84 -9.66 -2.38
C VAL A 217 -2.90 -8.19 -2.75
N ASN A 218 -1.77 -7.51 -2.69
CA ASN A 218 -1.60 -6.13 -3.13
C ASN A 218 -1.28 -6.07 -4.62
N TYR A 219 -1.94 -5.14 -5.32
CA TYR A 219 -1.92 -5.00 -6.77
C TYR A 219 -1.40 -3.64 -7.21
N VAL A 220 -0.81 -3.59 -8.40
CA VAL A 220 -0.72 -2.35 -9.16
C VAL A 220 -2.12 -2.03 -9.68
N VAL A 221 -2.53 -0.77 -9.51
CA VAL A 221 -3.87 -0.30 -9.87
C VAL A 221 -3.75 0.93 -10.77
N VAL A 222 -4.59 0.98 -11.79
CA VAL A 222 -4.63 2.06 -12.79
C VAL A 222 -6.07 2.52 -13.02
N LYS A 223 -6.26 3.69 -13.63
CA LYS A 223 -7.56 4.07 -14.17
C LYS A 223 -7.94 3.15 -15.33
N SER A 224 -9.21 2.73 -15.37
CA SER A 224 -9.76 1.89 -16.44
C SER A 224 -9.50 2.51 -17.83
N GLY A 225 -9.03 1.70 -18.76
CA GLY A 225 -8.60 2.11 -20.09
C GLY A 225 -7.09 2.35 -20.22
N ASN A 226 -6.34 2.47 -19.11
CA ASN A 226 -4.90 2.68 -19.13
C ASN A 226 -4.08 1.38 -18.99
N GLU A 227 -4.71 0.26 -18.63
CA GLU A 227 -4.08 -1.04 -18.33
C GLU A 227 -3.27 -1.62 -19.49
N ASN A 228 -3.57 -1.22 -20.73
CA ASN A 228 -2.88 -1.69 -21.92
C ASN A 228 -1.85 -0.69 -22.46
N SER A 229 -1.63 0.44 -21.80
CA SER A 229 -0.62 1.40 -22.23
C SER A 229 0.80 0.79 -22.17
N PRO A 230 1.71 1.14 -23.10
CA PRO A 230 3.07 0.58 -23.10
C PRO A 230 3.82 0.78 -21.78
N LYS A 231 3.65 1.93 -21.13
CA LYS A 231 4.29 2.23 -19.85
C LYS A 231 3.77 1.38 -18.70
N ILE A 232 2.47 1.08 -18.66
CA ILE A 232 1.90 0.21 -17.62
C ILE A 232 2.31 -1.24 -17.85
N LYS A 233 2.34 -1.73 -19.11
CA LYS A 233 2.88 -3.06 -19.42
C LYS A 233 4.35 -3.21 -19.04
N ALA A 234 5.15 -2.15 -19.23
CA ALA A 234 6.55 -2.14 -18.78
C ALA A 234 6.64 -2.20 -17.23
N LEU A 235 5.81 -1.42 -16.53
CA LEU A 235 5.73 -1.45 -15.06
C LEU A 235 5.33 -2.84 -14.55
N ASP A 236 4.26 -3.42 -15.08
CA ASP A 236 3.76 -4.75 -14.70
C ASP A 236 4.83 -5.84 -14.87
N LYS A 237 5.55 -5.81 -15.99
CA LYS A 237 6.66 -6.75 -16.24
C LYS A 237 7.82 -6.53 -15.26
N ALA A 238 8.18 -5.29 -15.01
CA ALA A 238 9.33 -4.95 -14.16
C ALA A 238 9.06 -5.28 -12.68
N ILE A 239 7.85 -5.00 -12.17
CA ILE A 239 7.50 -5.24 -10.77
C ILE A 239 7.37 -6.74 -10.45
N ASN A 240 7.00 -7.58 -11.43
CA ASN A 240 6.94 -9.04 -11.30
C ASN A 240 8.23 -9.73 -11.80
N SER A 241 9.36 -9.04 -11.71
CA SER A 241 10.67 -9.62 -12.06
C SER A 241 11.23 -10.50 -10.94
N SER A 242 12.20 -11.37 -11.31
CA SER A 242 12.95 -12.19 -10.36
C SER A 242 13.74 -11.37 -9.34
N GLU A 243 14.22 -10.19 -9.75
CA GLU A 243 14.93 -9.24 -8.87
C GLU A 243 14.02 -8.72 -7.76
N VAL A 244 12.80 -8.34 -8.10
CA VAL A 244 11.79 -7.87 -7.13
C VAL A 244 11.37 -9.01 -6.20
N LYS A 245 11.12 -10.21 -6.73
CA LYS A 245 10.81 -11.39 -5.91
C LYS A 245 11.89 -11.65 -4.88
N LYS A 246 13.14 -11.70 -5.32
CA LYS A 246 14.30 -11.92 -4.44
C LYS A 246 14.45 -10.81 -3.40
N PHE A 247 14.20 -9.55 -3.77
CA PHE A 247 14.23 -8.43 -2.83
C PHE A 247 13.19 -8.63 -1.72
N ILE A 248 11.93 -8.94 -2.07
CA ILE A 248 10.86 -9.17 -1.09
C ILE A 248 11.23 -10.31 -0.13
N GLU A 249 11.70 -11.44 -0.66
CA GLU A 249 12.06 -12.61 0.14
C GLU A 249 13.20 -12.32 1.13
N ILE A 250 14.23 -11.61 0.69
CA ILE A 250 15.41 -11.30 1.53
C ILE A 250 15.11 -10.20 2.53
N LYS A 251 14.54 -9.08 2.06
CA LYS A 251 14.35 -7.90 2.91
C LYS A 251 13.32 -8.13 4.01
N TYR A 252 12.18 -8.73 3.64
CA TYR A 252 11.07 -8.87 4.58
C TYR A 252 11.02 -10.22 5.29
N ASN A 253 11.79 -11.20 4.85
CA ASN A 253 12.02 -12.47 5.54
C ASN A 253 10.75 -13.12 6.12
N GLY A 254 9.69 -13.21 5.29
CA GLY A 254 8.40 -13.79 5.64
C GLY A 254 7.37 -12.84 6.26
N ALA A 255 7.74 -11.59 6.56
CA ALA A 255 6.78 -10.55 6.95
C ALA A 255 5.88 -10.12 5.77
N ILE A 256 6.45 -10.19 4.57
CA ILE A 256 5.78 -9.95 3.30
C ILE A 256 6.14 -11.09 2.36
N LEU A 257 5.18 -11.53 1.55
CA LEU A 257 5.32 -12.71 0.69
C LEU A 257 5.09 -12.31 -0.76
N PRO A 258 5.98 -12.66 -1.72
CA PRO A 258 5.71 -12.45 -3.13
C PRO A 258 4.48 -13.27 -3.56
N ALA A 259 3.66 -12.72 -4.47
CA ALA A 259 2.41 -13.31 -4.96
C ALA A 259 2.45 -13.60 -6.47
N PHE A 260 3.65 -13.76 -7.05
CA PHE A 260 3.86 -14.07 -8.48
C PHE A 260 5.01 -15.05 -8.67
#